data_4f2eb7f7f3f2557e198454ee19966174
#
_entry.id   4f2eb7f7f3f2557e198454ee19966174
#
_cell.length_a   1.000
_cell.length_b   1.000
_cell.length_c   1.000
_cell.angle_alpha   90.00
_cell.angle_beta   90.00
_cell.angle_gamma   90.00
#
_symmetry.space_group_name_H-M   'P 1'
#
loop_
_entity.id
_entity.type
_entity.pdbx_description
1 polymer ?
#
loop_
_entity_poly.entity_id
_entity_poly.type
_entity_poly.pdbx_seq_one_letter_code
_entity_poly.pdbx_strand_id
1 'polypeptide(L)'
;MKRKWYIFILTTLFFWGCHSKQEVVEIPNEPFFVVLGVAQDAGYPQIACTKQCCTATYKNPTLKHMVSCIGLVDPISNESWMFDATPDFTKQVKLLTNYVKEKEVPDGIFLTHGHIGHYTGIMYLGREAMSAEKVPVYAMPRMREYLTNNGPWSQLVSTKNITLQPIQNDTIQVLNQRIAVTPLQVPHRDEYTETVGYMIHYGKKKALFIPDIDKWQKWERSIVEYIKEMDIVFLDATFFKNGEINRDMSEVPHPFVEESMQLFENLIPEDKKKIYFIHFNHTNPLLEEGSKAQKQVQAKGFRIAKEKSVILF
;
A
#
# COMPACT_ATOMS: atom_id res chain seq x y z
N MET A 1 23.68 -66.66 47.53
CA MET A 1 22.75 -66.15 46.52
C MET A 1 22.59 -64.62 46.69
N LYS A 2 23.23 -63.79 45.83
CA LYS A 2 23.16 -62.33 45.91
C LYS A 2 22.10 -61.83 44.89
N ARG A 3 20.97 -61.27 45.35
CA ARG A 3 19.90 -60.70 44.53
C ARG A 3 20.33 -59.34 44.07
N LYS A 4 20.52 -59.10 42.74
CA LYS A 4 20.74 -57.82 42.13
C LYS A 4 19.38 -57.17 41.87
N TRP A 5 19.15 -55.98 42.43
CA TRP A 5 18.03 -55.13 42.15
C TRP A 5 18.40 -54.22 40.98
N TYR A 6 17.63 -54.25 39.87
CA TYR A 6 17.72 -53.27 38.76
C TYR A 6 16.71 -52.18 39.02
N ILE A 7 17.19 -50.93 39.20
CA ILE A 7 16.37 -49.76 39.30
C ILE A 7 16.14 -49.29 37.87
N PHE A 8 14.89 -49.37 37.40
CA PHE A 8 14.45 -48.75 36.14
C PHE A 8 14.16 -47.26 36.40
N ILE A 9 15.00 -46.37 35.86
CA ILE A 9 14.74 -44.93 35.86
C ILE A 9 13.86 -44.65 34.65
N LEU A 10 12.60 -44.32 34.91
CA LEU A 10 11.65 -43.87 33.87
C LEU A 10 11.89 -42.36 33.62
N THR A 11 12.60 -42.04 32.56
CA THR A 11 12.77 -40.65 32.10
C THR A 11 11.51 -40.21 31.37
N THR A 12 10.67 -39.41 32.03
CA THR A 12 9.55 -38.70 31.42
C THR A 12 10.06 -37.54 30.61
N LEU A 13 10.06 -37.68 29.28
CA LEU A 13 10.30 -36.56 28.34
C LEU A 13 9.08 -35.64 28.35
N PHE A 14 9.21 -34.48 28.99
CA PHE A 14 8.27 -33.37 28.82
C PHE A 14 8.45 -32.76 27.45
N PHE A 15 7.54 -33.04 26.51
CA PHE A 15 7.39 -32.28 25.30
C PHE A 15 6.77 -30.91 25.64
N TRP A 16 7.60 -29.90 25.74
CA TRP A 16 7.15 -28.51 25.77
C TRP A 16 6.75 -28.11 24.33
N GLY A 17 5.48 -28.31 24.04
CA GLY A 17 4.90 -27.79 22.79
C GLY A 17 4.94 -26.27 22.81
N CYS A 18 5.81 -25.65 21.99
CA CYS A 18 5.70 -24.25 21.65
C CYS A 18 4.36 -24.03 20.94
N HIS A 19 3.33 -23.70 21.68
CA HIS A 19 2.14 -23.05 21.12
C HIS A 19 2.55 -21.63 20.79
N SER A 20 2.83 -21.35 19.51
CA SER A 20 2.80 -19.98 19.00
C SER A 20 1.38 -19.45 19.27
N LYS A 21 1.25 -18.51 20.19
CA LYS A 21 0.00 -17.72 20.29
C LYS A 21 -0.22 -17.09 18.93
N GLN A 22 -1.20 -17.56 18.17
CA GLN A 22 -1.76 -16.78 17.08
C GLN A 22 -2.28 -15.49 17.72
N GLU A 23 -1.65 -14.37 17.39
CA GLU A 23 -2.22 -13.07 17.72
C GLU A 23 -3.60 -13.01 17.07
N VAL A 24 -4.62 -12.96 17.90
CA VAL A 24 -5.99 -12.77 17.45
C VAL A 24 -6.05 -11.33 16.94
N VAL A 25 -6.05 -11.16 15.64
CA VAL A 25 -6.26 -9.84 15.01
C VAL A 25 -7.68 -9.43 15.33
N GLU A 26 -7.83 -8.38 16.12
CA GLU A 26 -9.15 -7.80 16.40
C GLU A 26 -9.65 -7.10 15.13
N ILE A 27 -10.68 -7.67 14.51
CA ILE A 27 -11.26 -7.13 13.28
C ILE A 27 -12.29 -6.06 13.66
N PRO A 28 -12.14 -4.80 13.17
CA PRO A 28 -13.12 -3.76 13.39
C PRO A 28 -14.50 -4.16 12.85
N ASN A 29 -15.58 -3.55 13.40
CA ASN A 29 -16.96 -3.83 12.98
C ASN A 29 -17.42 -2.94 11.80
N GLU A 30 -16.61 -1.96 11.40
CA GLU A 30 -16.85 -1.04 10.27
C GLU A 30 -15.71 -1.13 9.26
N PRO A 31 -15.89 -0.67 8.02
CA PRO A 31 -14.84 -0.63 7.03
C PRO A 31 -13.58 0.08 7.53
N PHE A 32 -12.42 -0.45 7.14
CA PHE A 32 -11.12 0.06 7.57
C PHE A 32 -10.06 -0.16 6.49
N PHE A 33 -9.01 0.63 6.59
CA PHE A 33 -7.81 0.46 5.75
C PHE A 33 -6.74 -0.33 6.49
N VAL A 34 -5.99 -1.12 5.71
CA VAL A 34 -4.75 -1.77 6.14
C VAL A 34 -3.62 -1.20 5.29
N VAL A 35 -2.58 -0.66 5.90
CA VAL A 35 -1.39 -0.23 5.17
C VAL A 35 -0.57 -1.47 4.84
N LEU A 36 -0.51 -1.84 3.57
CA LEU A 36 0.12 -3.06 3.08
C LEU A 36 1.59 -2.85 2.69
N GLY A 37 2.01 -1.61 2.48
CA GLY A 37 3.38 -1.23 2.18
C GLY A 37 3.51 0.28 2.13
N VAL A 38 4.74 0.78 2.27
CA VAL A 38 5.01 2.22 2.39
C VAL A 38 6.19 2.70 1.53
N ALA A 39 6.99 1.80 0.96
CA ALA A 39 8.16 2.16 0.17
C ALA A 39 7.80 2.49 -1.28
N GLN A 40 8.60 3.30 -1.95
CA GLN A 40 8.48 3.56 -3.38
C GLN A 40 8.80 2.32 -4.22
N ASP A 41 8.35 2.26 -5.44
CA ASP A 41 8.41 1.25 -6.52
C ASP A 41 9.37 0.07 -6.34
N ALA A 42 10.64 0.35 -6.03
CA ALA A 42 11.68 -0.66 -5.93
C ALA A 42 11.77 -1.30 -4.53
N GLY A 43 10.92 -0.88 -3.59
CA GLY A 43 10.93 -1.36 -2.22
C GLY A 43 12.10 -0.85 -1.37
N TYR A 44 12.17 -1.33 -0.13
CA TYR A 44 13.23 -0.98 0.81
C TYR A 44 13.78 -2.25 1.48
N PRO A 45 15.08 -2.57 1.33
CA PRO A 45 16.15 -1.78 0.69
C PRO A 45 16.02 -1.76 -0.84
N GLN A 46 16.47 -0.67 -1.46
CA GLN A 46 16.49 -0.57 -2.92
C GLN A 46 17.57 -1.45 -3.53
N ILE A 47 17.28 -2.06 -4.66
CA ILE A 47 18.20 -2.90 -5.42
C ILE A 47 19.54 -2.20 -5.66
N ALA A 48 20.64 -2.92 -5.42
CA ALA A 48 22.01 -2.47 -5.60
C ALA A 48 22.42 -1.22 -4.79
N CYS A 49 21.62 -0.73 -3.87
CA CYS A 49 21.98 0.40 -3.03
C CYS A 49 23.01 0.00 -1.96
N THR A 50 24.18 0.62 -2.02
CA THR A 50 25.28 0.44 -1.06
C THR A 50 25.37 1.57 -0.02
N LYS A 51 24.45 2.53 -0.06
CA LYS A 51 24.39 3.66 0.88
C LYS A 51 23.95 3.20 2.28
N GLN A 52 24.24 4.02 3.27
CA GLN A 52 23.92 3.75 4.67
C GLN A 52 22.41 3.46 4.87
N CYS A 53 21.53 4.16 4.18
CA CYS A 53 20.08 3.95 4.24
C CYS A 53 19.66 2.49 3.97
N CYS A 54 20.33 1.77 3.05
CA CYS A 54 19.97 0.39 2.72
C CYS A 54 20.87 -0.66 3.36
N THR A 55 22.12 -0.31 3.72
CA THR A 55 23.10 -1.27 4.24
C THR A 55 22.63 -1.96 5.53
N ALA A 56 22.00 -1.22 6.43
CA ALA A 56 21.43 -1.78 7.67
C ALA A 56 20.32 -2.77 7.37
N THR A 57 19.44 -2.45 6.43
CA THR A 57 18.27 -3.25 6.05
C THR A 57 18.68 -4.53 5.31
N TYR A 58 19.75 -4.51 4.50
CA TYR A 58 20.32 -5.74 3.93
C TYR A 58 20.83 -6.70 5.00
N LYS A 59 21.41 -6.17 6.10
CA LYS A 59 21.90 -6.96 7.23
C LYS A 59 20.78 -7.42 8.17
N ASN A 60 19.71 -6.64 8.31
CA ASN A 60 18.57 -6.93 9.15
C ASN A 60 17.25 -6.90 8.36
N PRO A 61 16.76 -8.06 7.91
CA PRO A 61 15.52 -8.15 7.13
C PRO A 61 14.26 -7.62 7.82
N THR A 62 14.26 -7.46 9.14
CA THR A 62 13.10 -6.90 9.89
C THR A 62 12.89 -5.42 9.62
N LEU A 63 13.90 -4.73 9.08
CA LEU A 63 13.84 -3.33 8.68
C LEU A 63 13.34 -3.13 7.24
N LYS A 64 12.99 -4.21 6.54
CA LYS A 64 12.46 -4.13 5.17
C LYS A 64 11.04 -3.55 5.18
N HIS A 65 10.76 -2.74 4.16
CA HIS A 65 9.43 -2.25 3.89
C HIS A 65 8.97 -2.71 2.50
N MET A 66 7.69 -3.08 2.42
CA MET A 66 7.03 -3.43 1.17
C MET A 66 6.66 -2.16 0.38
N VAL A 67 6.50 -2.33 -0.91
CA VAL A 67 6.11 -1.24 -1.82
C VAL A 67 4.71 -0.73 -1.48
N SER A 68 4.51 0.58 -1.63
CA SER A 68 3.31 1.33 -1.25
C SER A 68 2.03 0.71 -1.81
N CYS A 69 1.16 0.34 -0.90
CA CYS A 69 -0.14 -0.26 -1.20
C CYS A 69 -1.04 -0.14 0.04
N ILE A 70 -2.33 0.08 -0.17
CA ILE A 70 -3.33 -0.01 0.88
C ILE A 70 -4.39 -1.05 0.54
N GLY A 71 -4.92 -1.71 1.55
CA GLY A 71 -6.10 -2.55 1.45
C GLY A 71 -7.29 -1.88 2.13
N LEU A 72 -8.47 -2.03 1.55
CA LEU A 72 -9.74 -1.69 2.16
C LEU A 72 -10.46 -2.99 2.52
N VAL A 73 -10.98 -3.08 3.73
CA VAL A 73 -11.76 -4.24 4.20
C VAL A 73 -13.14 -3.77 4.63
N ASP A 74 -14.16 -4.43 4.14
CA ASP A 74 -15.52 -4.32 4.65
C ASP A 74 -15.88 -5.61 5.41
N PRO A 75 -15.79 -5.60 6.74
CA PRO A 75 -15.98 -6.80 7.54
C PRO A 75 -17.44 -7.30 7.55
N ILE A 76 -18.41 -6.41 7.23
CA ILE A 76 -19.82 -6.77 7.23
C ILE A 76 -20.18 -7.58 5.99
N SER A 77 -19.67 -7.19 4.80
CA SER A 77 -19.85 -7.97 3.57
C SER A 77 -18.80 -9.08 3.40
N ASN A 78 -17.76 -9.09 4.24
CA ASN A 78 -16.60 -9.97 4.11
C ASN A 78 -15.88 -9.77 2.77
N GLU A 79 -15.75 -8.51 2.34
CA GLU A 79 -15.10 -8.12 1.08
C GLU A 79 -13.86 -7.27 1.34
N SER A 80 -12.91 -7.36 0.42
CA SER A 80 -11.69 -6.56 0.47
C SER A 80 -11.24 -6.11 -0.91
N TRP A 81 -10.61 -4.94 -0.96
CA TRP A 81 -10.03 -4.38 -2.18
C TRP A 81 -8.62 -3.92 -1.93
N MET A 82 -7.82 -3.98 -2.97
CA MET A 82 -6.41 -3.61 -2.96
C MET A 82 -6.19 -2.43 -3.89
N PHE A 83 -5.44 -1.44 -3.46
CA PHE A 83 -5.04 -0.29 -4.27
C PHE A 83 -3.55 -0.41 -4.56
N ASP A 84 -3.24 -0.67 -5.81
CA ASP A 84 -2.02 -1.13 -6.44
C ASP A 84 -1.67 -2.61 -6.18
N ALA A 85 -1.02 -3.22 -7.18
CA ALA A 85 -0.50 -4.57 -7.16
C ALA A 85 1.02 -4.53 -7.34
N THR A 86 1.74 -4.45 -6.24
CA THR A 86 3.16 -4.14 -6.19
C THR A 86 4.05 -5.38 -6.39
N PRO A 87 5.37 -5.24 -6.53
CA PRO A 87 6.30 -6.37 -6.50
C PRO A 87 6.22 -7.25 -5.24
N ASP A 88 5.69 -6.72 -4.12
CA ASP A 88 5.46 -7.47 -2.87
C ASP A 88 4.06 -8.10 -2.78
N PHE A 89 3.32 -8.14 -3.87
CA PHE A 89 1.92 -8.56 -3.98
C PHE A 89 1.58 -9.82 -3.18
N THR A 90 2.39 -10.86 -3.28
CA THR A 90 2.12 -12.15 -2.61
C THR A 90 2.04 -12.02 -1.09
N LYS A 91 2.90 -11.18 -0.49
CA LYS A 91 2.89 -10.91 0.95
C LYS A 91 1.76 -9.98 1.35
N GLN A 92 1.48 -8.99 0.49
CA GLN A 92 0.44 -7.99 0.71
C GLN A 92 -0.96 -8.61 0.64
N VAL A 93 -1.21 -9.49 -0.33
CA VAL A 93 -2.45 -10.28 -0.42
C VAL A 93 -2.60 -11.14 0.83
N LYS A 94 -1.54 -11.87 1.24
CA LYS A 94 -1.60 -12.69 2.45
C LYS A 94 -1.88 -11.87 3.71
N LEU A 95 -1.35 -10.65 3.80
CA LEU A 95 -1.63 -9.75 4.91
C LEU A 95 -3.09 -9.29 4.89
N LEU A 96 -3.61 -8.89 3.73
CA LEU A 96 -4.98 -8.40 3.56
C LEU A 96 -6.01 -9.49 3.83
N THR A 97 -5.78 -10.71 3.31
CA THR A 97 -6.73 -11.84 3.47
C THR A 97 -6.82 -12.37 4.89
N ASN A 98 -5.94 -11.97 5.81
CA ASN A 98 -6.11 -12.28 7.24
C ASN A 98 -7.34 -11.57 7.87
N TYR A 99 -7.88 -10.55 7.21
CA TYR A 99 -9.04 -9.78 7.69
C TYR A 99 -10.37 -10.21 7.07
N VAL A 100 -10.34 -11.13 6.10
CA VAL A 100 -11.55 -11.68 5.45
C VAL A 100 -11.54 -13.20 5.57
N LYS A 101 -12.74 -13.80 5.64
CA LYS A 101 -12.89 -15.25 5.84
C LYS A 101 -12.93 -15.96 4.49
N GLU A 102 -12.21 -17.08 4.40
CA GLU A 102 -12.29 -18.02 3.26
C GLU A 102 -12.02 -17.36 1.90
N LYS A 103 -11.11 -16.36 1.86
CA LYS A 103 -10.67 -15.69 0.64
C LYS A 103 -9.16 -15.80 0.47
N GLU A 104 -8.76 -16.09 -0.76
CA GLU A 104 -7.35 -16.21 -1.15
C GLU A 104 -6.83 -14.95 -1.85
N VAL A 105 -7.74 -14.17 -2.44
CA VAL A 105 -7.45 -12.91 -3.14
C VAL A 105 -8.49 -11.85 -2.77
N PRO A 106 -8.19 -10.55 -2.95
CA PRO A 106 -9.16 -9.48 -2.78
C PRO A 106 -10.29 -9.57 -3.81
N ASP A 107 -11.45 -9.01 -3.50
CA ASP A 107 -12.62 -8.93 -4.39
C ASP A 107 -12.40 -7.97 -5.56
N GLY A 108 -11.36 -7.16 -5.50
CA GLY A 108 -10.93 -6.32 -6.60
C GLY A 108 -9.60 -5.64 -6.34
N ILE A 109 -8.92 -5.29 -7.43
CA ILE A 109 -7.63 -4.60 -7.43
C ILE A 109 -7.77 -3.34 -8.26
N PHE A 110 -7.45 -2.19 -7.70
CA PHE A 110 -7.43 -0.90 -8.36
C PHE A 110 -6.00 -0.52 -8.71
N LEU A 111 -5.71 -0.23 -9.97
CA LEU A 111 -4.38 0.15 -10.42
C LEU A 111 -4.32 1.66 -10.63
N THR A 112 -3.32 2.30 -10.03
CA THR A 112 -3.13 3.75 -10.18
C THR A 112 -2.51 4.12 -11.51
N HIS A 113 -1.43 3.44 -11.92
CA HIS A 113 -0.72 3.72 -13.16
C HIS A 113 0.27 2.62 -13.58
N GLY A 114 0.94 2.80 -14.72
CA GLY A 114 1.79 1.80 -15.37
C GLY A 114 3.28 1.85 -14.96
N HIS A 115 3.64 2.27 -13.76
CA HIS A 115 4.99 2.09 -13.22
C HIS A 115 5.12 0.76 -12.48
N ILE A 116 6.31 0.16 -12.52
CA ILE A 116 6.52 -1.23 -12.06
C ILE A 116 6.13 -1.47 -10.59
N GLY A 117 6.21 -0.46 -9.76
CA GLY A 117 5.81 -0.52 -8.35
C GLY A 117 4.32 -0.71 -8.12
N HIS A 118 3.46 -0.42 -9.13
CA HIS A 118 2.03 -0.26 -8.92
C HIS A 118 1.17 -1.36 -9.58
N TYR A 119 1.71 -2.13 -10.56
CA TYR A 119 0.90 -3.11 -11.28
C TYR A 119 1.56 -4.47 -11.53
N THR A 120 2.89 -4.58 -11.39
CA THR A 120 3.59 -5.81 -11.78
C THR A 120 3.19 -7.03 -10.96
N GLY A 121 2.68 -6.83 -9.75
CA GLY A 121 2.23 -7.92 -8.88
C GLY A 121 1.06 -8.73 -9.41
N ILE A 122 0.23 -8.18 -10.34
CA ILE A 122 -0.84 -8.97 -10.96
C ILE A 122 -0.33 -10.21 -11.71
N MET A 123 0.95 -10.26 -12.04
CA MET A 123 1.59 -11.43 -12.65
C MET A 123 1.40 -12.71 -11.84
N TYR A 124 1.35 -12.59 -10.51
CA TYR A 124 1.15 -13.73 -9.60
C TYR A 124 -0.27 -14.33 -9.67
N LEU A 125 -1.21 -13.67 -10.35
CA LEU A 125 -2.53 -14.23 -10.64
C LEU A 125 -2.50 -15.21 -11.82
N GLY A 126 -1.42 -15.22 -12.61
CA GLY A 126 -1.24 -16.05 -13.78
C GLY A 126 -1.00 -17.54 -13.47
N ARG A 127 -0.96 -18.33 -14.56
CA ARG A 127 -0.84 -19.79 -14.50
C ARG A 127 0.47 -20.29 -13.89
N GLU A 128 1.53 -19.52 -13.97
CA GLU A 128 2.84 -19.87 -13.41
C GLU A 128 2.90 -19.74 -11.88
N ALA A 129 1.88 -19.11 -11.28
CA ALA A 129 1.77 -18.94 -9.83
C ALA A 129 0.44 -19.44 -9.29
N MET A 130 -0.58 -18.59 -9.23
CA MET A 130 -1.85 -18.93 -8.58
C MET A 130 -2.87 -19.60 -9.54
N SER A 131 -2.79 -19.32 -10.84
CA SER A 131 -3.82 -19.69 -11.81
C SER A 131 -5.22 -19.21 -11.40
N ALA A 132 -5.28 -17.97 -10.93
CA ALA A 132 -6.52 -17.36 -10.44
C ALA A 132 -7.61 -17.34 -11.50
N GLU A 133 -8.88 -17.23 -11.09
CA GLU A 133 -10.01 -17.18 -12.01
C GLU A 133 -10.75 -15.84 -11.87
N LYS A 134 -10.73 -15.05 -12.95
CA LYS A 134 -11.52 -13.82 -13.15
C LYS A 134 -11.41 -12.78 -12.02
N VAL A 135 -10.23 -12.62 -11.42
CA VAL A 135 -10.03 -11.58 -10.40
C VAL A 135 -10.32 -10.20 -11.01
N PRO A 136 -11.22 -9.39 -10.42
CA PRO A 136 -11.53 -8.05 -10.96
C PRO A 136 -10.35 -7.12 -10.82
N VAL A 137 -9.91 -6.50 -11.93
CA VAL A 137 -8.86 -5.47 -11.96
C VAL A 137 -9.45 -4.20 -12.55
N TYR A 138 -9.60 -3.20 -11.73
CA TYR A 138 -10.14 -1.89 -12.09
C TYR A 138 -9.03 -1.02 -12.67
N ALA A 139 -9.21 -0.57 -13.90
CA ALA A 139 -8.18 0.16 -14.63
C ALA A 139 -8.75 1.22 -15.57
N MET A 140 -8.04 2.35 -15.68
CA MET A 140 -8.31 3.43 -16.62
C MET A 140 -8.14 2.95 -18.07
N PRO A 141 -8.68 3.69 -19.06
CA PRO A 141 -8.69 3.23 -20.46
C PRO A 141 -7.34 2.85 -21.03
N ARG A 142 -6.29 3.70 -20.89
CA ARG A 142 -4.94 3.39 -21.40
C ARG A 142 -4.30 2.24 -20.61
N MET A 143 -4.54 2.15 -19.29
CA MET A 143 -4.06 1.04 -18.47
C MET A 143 -4.70 -0.30 -18.93
N ARG A 144 -5.98 -0.30 -19.26
CA ARG A 144 -6.66 -1.49 -19.82
C ARG A 144 -6.08 -1.89 -21.17
N GLU A 145 -5.87 -0.92 -22.05
CA GLU A 145 -5.24 -1.14 -23.34
C GLU A 145 -3.81 -1.70 -23.18
N TYR A 146 -3.04 -1.11 -22.28
CA TYR A 146 -1.69 -1.54 -21.95
C TYR A 146 -1.66 -3.01 -21.49
N LEU A 147 -2.50 -3.41 -20.56
CA LEU A 147 -2.58 -4.79 -20.06
C LEU A 147 -3.10 -5.77 -21.10
N THR A 148 -3.96 -5.33 -22.00
CA THR A 148 -4.55 -6.19 -23.04
C THR A 148 -3.58 -6.47 -24.18
N ASN A 149 -2.75 -5.50 -24.54
CA ASN A 149 -1.94 -5.53 -25.77
C ASN A 149 -0.48 -5.91 -25.53
N ASN A 150 -0.01 -5.92 -24.26
CA ASN A 150 1.39 -6.20 -23.97
C ASN A 150 1.55 -7.51 -23.19
N GLY A 151 2.42 -8.39 -23.72
CA GLY A 151 2.86 -9.55 -22.96
C GLY A 151 3.78 -9.14 -21.80
N PRO A 152 3.76 -9.90 -20.69
CA PRO A 152 2.97 -11.10 -20.44
C PRO A 152 1.56 -10.85 -19.89
N TRP A 153 1.18 -9.59 -19.59
CA TRP A 153 -0.12 -9.25 -18.97
C TRP A 153 -1.32 -9.62 -19.85
N SER A 154 -1.18 -9.53 -21.18
CA SER A 154 -2.23 -9.94 -22.12
C SER A 154 -2.62 -11.41 -21.97
N GLN A 155 -1.71 -12.27 -21.48
CA GLN A 155 -2.04 -13.66 -21.17
C GLN A 155 -3.02 -13.75 -19.99
N LEU A 156 -2.85 -12.93 -18.93
CA LEU A 156 -3.77 -12.92 -17.79
C LEU A 156 -5.21 -12.59 -18.22
N VAL A 157 -5.34 -11.67 -19.18
CA VAL A 157 -6.64 -11.28 -19.76
C VAL A 157 -7.20 -12.40 -20.61
N SER A 158 -6.41 -12.92 -21.56
CA SER A 158 -6.86 -13.94 -22.53
C SER A 158 -7.18 -15.29 -21.87
N THR A 159 -6.45 -15.67 -20.82
CA THR A 159 -6.69 -16.89 -20.04
C THR A 159 -7.70 -16.69 -18.89
N LYS A 160 -8.26 -15.47 -18.76
CA LYS A 160 -9.25 -15.11 -17.76
C LYS A 160 -8.77 -15.29 -16.31
N ASN A 161 -7.46 -15.13 -16.06
CA ASN A 161 -6.96 -15.05 -14.69
C ASN A 161 -7.45 -13.75 -14.03
N ILE A 162 -7.53 -12.68 -14.83
CA ILE A 162 -8.10 -11.40 -14.42
C ILE A 162 -9.27 -11.00 -15.34
N THR A 163 -10.15 -10.14 -14.83
CA THR A 163 -11.19 -9.47 -15.63
C THR A 163 -11.01 -7.97 -15.47
N LEU A 164 -10.70 -7.29 -16.58
CA LEU A 164 -10.51 -5.85 -16.58
C LEU A 164 -11.86 -5.13 -16.44
N GLN A 165 -12.01 -4.41 -15.32
CA GLN A 165 -13.18 -3.58 -15.03
C GLN A 165 -12.90 -2.15 -15.48
N PRO A 166 -13.71 -1.56 -16.38
CA PRO A 166 -13.49 -0.20 -16.83
C PRO A 166 -13.86 0.81 -15.75
N ILE A 167 -12.94 1.74 -15.46
CA ILE A 167 -13.19 2.94 -14.68
C ILE A 167 -12.84 4.18 -15.51
N GLN A 168 -13.41 5.33 -15.14
CA GLN A 168 -13.18 6.61 -15.82
C GLN A 168 -13.01 7.71 -14.79
N ASN A 169 -12.20 8.71 -15.16
CA ASN A 169 -11.98 9.87 -14.32
C ASN A 169 -13.31 10.48 -13.84
N ASP A 170 -13.37 10.87 -12.58
CA ASP A 170 -14.53 11.47 -11.92
C ASP A 170 -15.84 10.64 -11.95
N THR A 171 -15.76 9.38 -12.34
CA THR A 171 -16.94 8.52 -12.41
C THR A 171 -16.96 7.55 -11.23
N ILE A 172 -18.05 7.58 -10.47
CA ILE A 172 -18.21 6.73 -9.29
C ILE A 172 -18.39 5.25 -9.71
N GLN A 173 -17.57 4.38 -9.15
CA GLN A 173 -17.66 2.94 -9.27
C GLN A 173 -18.22 2.37 -7.96
N VAL A 174 -19.43 1.88 -7.98
CA VAL A 174 -20.03 1.19 -6.83
C VAL A 174 -19.46 -0.21 -6.71
N LEU A 175 -18.95 -0.57 -5.54
CA LEU A 175 -18.38 -1.88 -5.25
C LEU A 175 -19.39 -2.78 -4.56
N ASN A 176 -20.07 -2.25 -3.55
CA ASN A 176 -21.17 -2.90 -2.87
C ASN A 176 -22.19 -1.84 -2.36
N GLN A 177 -23.11 -2.24 -1.50
CA GLN A 177 -24.15 -1.32 -0.99
C GLN A 177 -23.61 -0.16 -0.13
N ARG A 178 -22.35 -0.22 0.32
CA ARG A 178 -21.75 0.73 1.25
C ARG A 178 -20.50 1.42 0.71
N ILE A 179 -19.77 0.76 -0.16
CA ILE A 179 -18.46 1.20 -0.65
C ILE A 179 -18.55 1.59 -2.11
N ALA A 180 -18.01 2.74 -2.44
CA ALA A 180 -17.79 3.17 -3.81
C ALA A 180 -16.40 3.84 -3.96
N VAL A 181 -15.88 3.88 -5.18
CA VAL A 181 -14.57 4.45 -5.48
C VAL A 181 -14.69 5.38 -6.69
N THR A 182 -14.07 6.55 -6.62
CA THR A 182 -13.99 7.50 -7.73
C THR A 182 -12.52 7.70 -8.10
N PRO A 183 -12.07 7.33 -9.30
CA PRO A 183 -10.74 7.66 -9.77
C PRO A 183 -10.63 9.15 -10.06
N LEU A 184 -9.51 9.75 -9.66
CA LEU A 184 -9.17 11.15 -9.84
C LEU A 184 -7.87 11.22 -10.62
N GLN A 185 -7.91 11.65 -11.87
CA GLN A 185 -6.69 11.80 -12.65
C GLN A 185 -5.80 12.87 -12.04
N VAL A 186 -4.51 12.54 -11.90
CA VAL A 186 -3.48 13.41 -11.33
C VAL A 186 -2.31 13.54 -12.31
N PRO A 187 -1.61 14.68 -12.33
CA PRO A 187 -0.41 14.83 -13.17
C PRO A 187 0.71 13.91 -12.66
N HIS A 188 1.33 13.19 -13.57
CA HIS A 188 2.54 12.41 -13.32
C HIS A 188 3.22 12.07 -14.66
N ARG A 189 4.24 11.21 -14.66
CA ARG A 189 4.85 10.70 -15.90
C ARG A 189 3.93 9.67 -16.55
N ASP A 190 3.22 10.08 -17.59
CA ASP A 190 2.18 9.29 -18.26
C ASP A 190 2.71 8.55 -19.50
N GLU A 191 3.90 7.96 -19.41
CA GLU A 191 4.54 7.31 -20.57
C GLU A 191 3.68 6.18 -21.13
N TYR A 192 3.08 5.38 -20.26
CA TYR A 192 2.32 4.19 -20.66
C TYR A 192 0.82 4.32 -20.44
N THR A 193 0.42 4.91 -19.32
CA THR A 193 -0.98 4.94 -18.88
C THR A 193 -1.33 6.30 -18.28
N GLU A 194 -2.61 6.54 -18.02
CA GLU A 194 -3.01 7.60 -17.10
C GLU A 194 -2.46 7.31 -15.70
N THR A 195 -2.27 8.36 -14.90
CA THR A 195 -2.05 8.26 -13.46
C THR A 195 -3.27 8.75 -12.71
N VAL A 196 -3.78 7.95 -11.76
CA VAL A 196 -4.93 8.31 -10.94
C VAL A 196 -4.65 8.10 -9.45
N GLY A 197 -5.24 8.96 -8.63
CA GLY A 197 -5.55 8.66 -7.24
C GLY A 197 -6.98 8.15 -7.11
N TYR A 198 -7.37 7.74 -5.91
CA TYR A 198 -8.71 7.21 -5.64
C TYR A 198 -9.36 7.91 -4.46
N MET A 199 -10.57 8.42 -4.67
CA MET A 199 -11.46 8.82 -3.59
C MET A 199 -12.38 7.64 -3.26
N ILE A 200 -12.34 7.20 -2.01
CA ILE A 200 -13.07 6.03 -1.51
C ILE A 200 -14.20 6.53 -0.61
N HIS A 201 -15.40 6.02 -0.83
CA HIS A 201 -16.61 6.46 -0.14
C HIS A 201 -17.17 5.35 0.74
N TYR A 202 -17.53 5.71 1.96
CA TYR A 202 -18.30 4.87 2.88
C TYR A 202 -19.39 5.72 3.57
N GLY A 203 -20.62 5.61 3.11
CA GLY A 203 -21.71 6.47 3.58
C GLY A 203 -21.39 7.95 3.35
N LYS A 204 -21.26 8.71 4.44
CA LYS A 204 -20.84 10.13 4.38
C LYS A 204 -19.33 10.33 4.51
N LYS A 205 -18.60 9.30 4.91
CA LYS A 205 -17.14 9.36 5.11
C LYS A 205 -16.42 9.19 3.77
N LYS A 206 -15.28 9.84 3.64
CA LYS A 206 -14.46 9.80 2.43
C LYS A 206 -12.98 9.62 2.78
N ALA A 207 -12.29 8.80 2.02
CA ALA A 207 -10.84 8.71 2.08
C ALA A 207 -10.22 9.01 0.71
N LEU A 208 -8.99 9.51 0.71
CA LEU A 208 -8.23 9.83 -0.49
C LEU A 208 -6.90 9.05 -0.48
N PHE A 209 -6.57 8.42 -1.60
CA PHE A 209 -5.29 7.74 -1.82
C PHE A 209 -4.65 8.28 -3.10
N ILE A 210 -3.58 9.06 -2.96
CA ILE A 210 -2.74 9.57 -4.06
C ILE A 210 -1.30 9.21 -3.72
N PRO A 211 -0.84 7.98 -4.05
CA PRO A 211 0.50 7.51 -3.70
C PRO A 211 1.58 8.13 -4.57
N ASP A 212 1.24 8.54 -5.78
CA ASP A 212 2.17 9.07 -6.76
C ASP A 212 1.54 10.21 -7.57
N ILE A 213 2.20 11.37 -7.58
CA ILE A 213 1.76 12.58 -8.27
C ILE A 213 2.99 13.46 -8.56
N ASP A 214 2.91 14.30 -9.59
CA ASP A 214 3.84 15.41 -9.79
C ASP A 214 3.59 16.52 -8.73
N LYS A 215 4.29 17.61 -8.81
CA LYS A 215 4.12 18.75 -7.88
C LYS A 215 2.64 19.17 -7.78
N TRP A 216 2.16 19.44 -6.57
CA TRP A 216 0.76 19.85 -6.32
C TRP A 216 0.29 20.99 -7.21
N GLN A 217 1.19 21.93 -7.57
CA GLN A 217 0.90 23.08 -8.42
C GLN A 217 0.61 22.72 -9.88
N LYS A 218 0.97 21.51 -10.31
CA LYS A 218 0.65 20.99 -11.65
C LYS A 218 -0.72 20.35 -11.73
N TRP A 219 -1.33 20.05 -10.58
CA TRP A 219 -2.69 19.54 -10.56
C TRP A 219 -3.70 20.67 -10.65
N GLU A 220 -4.65 20.58 -11.58
CA GLU A 220 -5.67 21.60 -11.80
C GLU A 220 -6.65 21.74 -10.62
N ARG A 221 -6.57 20.85 -9.64
CA ARG A 221 -7.41 20.80 -8.44
C ARG A 221 -6.62 21.15 -7.20
N SER A 222 -7.33 21.67 -6.20
CA SER A 222 -6.72 22.01 -4.92
C SER A 222 -6.71 20.80 -3.99
N ILE A 223 -5.54 20.24 -3.72
CA ILE A 223 -5.39 19.19 -2.71
C ILE A 223 -5.82 19.69 -1.32
N VAL A 224 -5.66 20.98 -1.02
CA VAL A 224 -6.08 21.59 0.25
C VAL A 224 -7.59 21.49 0.43
N GLU A 225 -8.38 21.74 -0.62
CA GLU A 225 -9.84 21.62 -0.56
C GLU A 225 -10.26 20.15 -0.42
N TYR A 226 -9.61 19.23 -1.13
CA TYR A 226 -9.85 17.79 -0.93
C TYR A 226 -9.62 17.36 0.52
N ILE A 227 -8.49 17.75 1.13
CA ILE A 227 -8.17 17.38 2.52
C ILE A 227 -9.29 17.80 3.49
N LYS A 228 -9.87 18.98 3.32
CA LYS A 228 -10.97 19.48 4.17
C LYS A 228 -12.21 18.59 4.11
N GLU A 229 -12.49 18.01 2.92
CA GLU A 229 -13.66 17.16 2.69
C GLU A 229 -13.45 15.69 3.07
N MET A 230 -12.21 15.25 3.28
CA MET A 230 -11.87 13.86 3.57
C MET A 230 -11.80 13.60 5.08
N ASP A 231 -11.97 12.35 5.47
CA ASP A 231 -11.73 11.84 6.83
C ASP A 231 -10.35 11.21 6.96
N ILE A 232 -9.82 10.63 5.87
CA ILE A 232 -8.50 10.00 5.81
C ILE A 232 -7.86 10.36 4.46
N VAL A 233 -6.56 10.66 4.49
CA VAL A 233 -5.83 11.07 3.28
C VAL A 233 -4.45 10.42 3.28
N PHE A 234 -4.16 9.60 2.26
CA PHE A 234 -2.83 9.03 2.00
C PHE A 234 -2.20 9.78 0.83
N LEU A 235 -1.08 10.43 1.05
CA LEU A 235 -0.41 11.29 0.06
C LEU A 235 1.02 10.89 -0.22
N ASP A 236 1.42 11.08 -1.47
CA ASP A 236 2.79 10.97 -1.94
C ASP A 236 3.76 11.74 -1.03
N ALA A 237 4.78 11.03 -0.63
CA ALA A 237 5.87 11.54 0.19
C ALA A 237 7.20 10.90 -0.23
N THR A 238 7.40 10.72 -1.52
CA THR A 238 8.55 10.02 -2.08
C THR A 238 9.86 10.56 -1.56
N PHE A 239 10.06 11.85 -1.56
CA PHE A 239 11.24 12.50 -0.99
C PHE A 239 10.88 13.43 0.16
N PHE A 240 11.75 13.48 1.17
CA PHE A 240 11.54 14.37 2.31
C PHE A 240 11.79 15.83 1.94
N LYS A 241 12.92 16.10 1.26
CA LYS A 241 13.34 17.45 0.88
C LYS A 241 14.29 17.48 -0.32
N ASN A 242 14.52 18.67 -0.84
CA ASN A 242 15.58 18.88 -1.86
C ASN A 242 16.97 18.46 -1.32
N GLY A 243 17.80 17.92 -2.21
CA GLY A 243 19.16 17.48 -1.88
C GLY A 243 19.24 16.10 -1.22
N GLU A 244 18.15 15.34 -1.15
CA GLU A 244 18.13 13.98 -0.59
C GLU A 244 18.90 12.98 -1.47
N ILE A 245 18.92 13.20 -2.76
CA ILE A 245 19.72 12.42 -3.71
C ILE A 245 20.73 13.31 -4.42
N ASN A 246 21.85 12.70 -4.87
CA ASN A 246 22.95 13.43 -5.51
C ASN A 246 22.68 13.72 -7.01
N ARG A 247 21.63 14.49 -7.29
CA ARG A 247 21.30 15.08 -8.60
C ARG A 247 20.43 16.31 -8.41
N ASP A 248 20.25 17.07 -9.46
CA ASP A 248 19.23 18.13 -9.45
C ASP A 248 17.84 17.51 -9.20
N MET A 249 17.18 17.98 -8.16
CA MET A 249 15.85 17.53 -7.77
C MET A 249 14.74 18.51 -8.13
N SER A 250 15.03 19.60 -8.82
CA SER A 250 14.04 20.61 -9.24
C SER A 250 12.96 20.02 -10.16
N GLU A 251 13.35 19.05 -10.98
CA GLU A 251 12.48 18.37 -11.95
C GLU A 251 11.98 17.00 -11.48
N VAL A 252 12.22 16.65 -10.21
CA VAL A 252 11.71 15.39 -9.65
C VAL A 252 10.18 15.49 -9.58
N PRO A 253 9.46 14.54 -10.23
CA PRO A 253 8.01 14.62 -10.36
C PRO A 253 7.28 14.08 -9.12
N HIS A 254 7.63 14.61 -7.95
CA HIS A 254 6.98 14.33 -6.67
C HIS A 254 7.02 15.57 -5.79
N PRO A 255 5.95 15.87 -5.03
CA PRO A 255 6.01 16.90 -4.00
C PRO A 255 6.90 16.39 -2.85
N PHE A 256 7.80 17.25 -2.36
CA PHE A 256 8.56 16.89 -1.16
C PHE A 256 7.67 16.98 0.07
N VAL A 257 8.00 16.19 1.10
CA VAL A 257 7.28 16.26 2.38
C VAL A 257 7.33 17.66 2.96
N GLU A 258 8.48 18.34 2.89
CA GLU A 258 8.61 19.73 3.37
C GLU A 258 7.73 20.71 2.57
N GLU A 259 7.64 20.55 1.23
CA GLU A 259 6.74 21.35 0.37
C GLU A 259 5.27 21.10 0.72
N SER A 260 4.87 19.85 0.88
CA SER A 260 3.52 19.48 1.28
C SER A 260 3.17 20.03 2.67
N MET A 261 4.05 19.90 3.65
CA MET A 261 3.84 20.47 4.99
C MET A 261 3.74 22.00 4.99
N GLN A 262 4.44 22.69 4.08
CA GLN A 262 4.34 24.13 3.90
C GLN A 262 3.00 24.51 3.26
N LEU A 263 2.59 23.79 2.19
CA LEU A 263 1.31 24.02 1.52
C LEU A 263 0.12 23.82 2.48
N PHE A 264 0.25 22.87 3.41
CA PHE A 264 -0.79 22.53 4.40
C PHE A 264 -0.65 23.30 5.73
N GLU A 265 0.24 24.30 5.80
CA GLU A 265 0.54 25.01 7.05
C GLU A 265 -0.70 25.64 7.69
N ASN A 266 -1.59 26.21 6.87
CA ASN A 266 -2.79 26.90 7.32
C ASN A 266 -4.02 25.99 7.55
N LEU A 267 -3.89 24.68 7.37
CA LEU A 267 -4.94 23.74 7.77
C LEU A 267 -5.08 23.70 9.29
N ILE A 268 -6.31 23.53 9.75
CA ILE A 268 -6.59 23.32 11.17
C ILE A 268 -5.97 22.00 11.66
N PRO A 269 -5.68 21.84 12.97
CA PRO A 269 -5.06 20.63 13.50
C PRO A 269 -5.83 19.33 13.17
N GLU A 270 -7.17 19.41 13.11
CA GLU A 270 -8.06 18.30 12.79
C GLU A 270 -7.81 17.79 11.37
N ASP A 271 -7.64 18.69 10.39
CA ASP A 271 -7.37 18.34 9.00
C ASP A 271 -5.95 17.78 8.81
N LYS A 272 -4.96 18.35 9.49
CA LYS A 272 -3.58 17.83 9.45
C LYS A 272 -3.50 16.38 9.94
N LYS A 273 -4.27 16.02 10.98
CA LYS A 273 -4.32 14.66 11.53
C LYS A 273 -4.90 13.62 10.58
N LYS A 274 -5.62 14.03 9.54
CA LYS A 274 -6.17 13.12 8.53
C LYS A 274 -5.11 12.64 7.54
N ILE A 275 -3.98 13.36 7.41
CA ILE A 275 -2.96 13.16 6.39
C ILE A 275 -1.93 12.14 6.86
N TYR A 276 -1.81 11.06 6.09
CA TYR A 276 -0.80 10.02 6.21
C TYR A 276 0.15 10.10 5.03
N PHE A 277 1.39 10.46 5.25
CA PHE A 277 2.44 10.40 4.23
C PHE A 277 2.81 8.94 3.94
N ILE A 278 2.93 8.57 2.65
CA ILE A 278 3.21 7.22 2.15
C ILE A 278 4.14 7.28 0.94
N HIS A 279 4.58 6.15 0.40
CA HIS A 279 5.36 6.03 -0.84
C HIS A 279 6.79 6.57 -0.73
N PHE A 280 7.52 6.15 0.32
CA PHE A 280 8.85 6.68 0.63
C PHE A 280 9.96 6.08 -0.25
N ASN A 281 10.76 6.93 -0.89
CA ASN A 281 12.01 6.49 -1.51
C ASN A 281 12.97 5.93 -0.44
N HIS A 282 13.84 5.02 -0.84
CA HIS A 282 14.79 4.37 0.08
C HIS A 282 15.73 5.33 0.83
N THR A 283 15.89 6.56 0.34
CA THR A 283 16.69 7.61 1.00
C THR A 283 15.88 8.45 1.97
N ASN A 284 14.54 8.34 1.93
CA ASN A 284 13.66 9.18 2.74
C ASN A 284 13.82 8.85 4.23
N PRO A 285 14.19 9.83 5.08
CA PRO A 285 14.40 9.60 6.51
C PRO A 285 13.11 9.24 7.28
N LEU A 286 11.94 9.28 6.65
CA LEU A 286 10.69 8.80 7.24
C LEU A 286 10.63 7.27 7.37
N LEU A 287 11.48 6.53 6.64
CA LEU A 287 11.62 5.08 6.80
C LEU A 287 12.38 4.69 8.08
N GLU A 288 13.19 5.61 8.64
CA GLU A 288 13.95 5.37 9.87
C GLU A 288 13.11 5.70 11.10
N GLU A 289 12.80 4.69 11.91
CA GLU A 289 12.00 4.87 13.12
C GLU A 289 12.68 5.79 14.13
N GLY A 290 11.92 6.78 14.65
CA GLY A 290 12.41 7.75 15.61
C GLY A 290 13.34 8.83 15.05
N SER A 291 13.49 8.90 13.70
CA SER A 291 14.30 9.93 13.03
C SER A 291 13.84 11.35 13.38
N LYS A 292 14.75 12.33 13.17
CA LYS A 292 14.40 13.75 13.31
C LYS A 292 13.27 14.15 12.35
N ALA A 293 13.25 13.59 11.15
CA ALA A 293 12.22 13.85 10.15
C ALA A 293 10.83 13.35 10.62
N GLN A 294 10.74 12.15 11.18
CA GLN A 294 9.49 11.65 11.76
C GLN A 294 8.98 12.56 12.89
N LYS A 295 9.87 12.96 13.80
CA LYS A 295 9.53 13.88 14.88
C LYS A 295 9.04 15.24 14.35
N GLN A 296 9.67 15.77 13.30
CA GLN A 296 9.28 17.03 12.65
C GLN A 296 7.87 16.93 12.05
N VAL A 297 7.57 15.86 11.30
CA VAL A 297 6.26 15.61 10.69
C VAL A 297 5.18 15.52 11.77
N GLN A 298 5.43 14.73 12.81
CA GLN A 298 4.49 14.52 13.91
C GLN A 298 4.25 15.79 14.73
N ALA A 299 5.31 16.58 15.01
CA ALA A 299 5.21 17.85 15.73
C ALA A 299 4.36 18.88 14.96
N LYS A 300 4.33 18.81 13.63
CA LYS A 300 3.48 19.64 12.77
C LYS A 300 2.03 19.13 12.66
N GLY A 301 1.70 18.01 13.30
CA GLY A 301 0.36 17.44 13.37
C GLY A 301 0.02 16.44 12.28
N PHE A 302 0.97 16.09 11.39
CA PHE A 302 0.78 15.11 10.33
C PHE A 302 1.08 13.67 10.81
N ARG A 303 0.67 12.69 10.03
CA ARG A 303 0.92 11.28 10.29
C ARG A 303 1.81 10.66 9.21
N ILE A 304 2.43 9.56 9.56
CA ILE A 304 3.28 8.76 8.69
C ILE A 304 2.64 7.38 8.61
N ALA A 305 2.37 6.89 7.41
CA ALA A 305 1.82 5.56 7.22
C ALA A 305 2.83 4.51 7.71
N LYS A 306 2.35 3.53 8.46
CA LYS A 306 3.16 2.41 8.96
C LYS A 306 2.56 1.10 8.45
N GLU A 307 3.39 0.21 7.94
CA GLU A 307 2.95 -1.12 7.51
C GLU A 307 2.18 -1.85 8.60
N LYS A 308 1.19 -2.62 8.19
CA LYS A 308 0.30 -3.42 9.05
C LYS A 308 -0.60 -2.59 9.97
N SER A 309 -0.52 -1.25 9.93
CA SER A 309 -1.46 -0.45 10.70
C SER A 309 -2.87 -0.56 10.10
N VAL A 310 -3.84 -0.66 11.01
CA VAL A 310 -5.27 -0.58 10.73
C VAL A 310 -5.73 0.83 11.00
N ILE A 311 -6.41 1.45 10.02
CA ILE A 311 -6.91 2.81 10.10
C ILE A 311 -8.42 2.76 9.85
N LEU A 312 -9.21 3.09 10.88
CA LEU A 312 -10.67 3.09 10.80
C LEU A 312 -11.14 4.20 9.86
N PHE A 313 -12.18 3.87 9.10
CA PHE A 313 -12.81 4.83 8.18
C PHE A 313 -13.52 5.94 8.96
#